data_012988b7b10ae645d300fdeac1680b47
#
_entry.id   012988b7b10ae645d300fdeac1680b47
#
_cell.length_a   1.000
_cell.length_b   1.000
_cell.length_c   1.000
_cell.angle_alpha   90.00
_cell.angle_beta   90.00
_cell.angle_gamma   90.00
#
_symmetry.space_group_name_H-M   'P 1'
#
loop_
_entity.id
_entity.type
_entity.pdbx_description
1 polymer ?
#
loop_
_entity_poly.entity_id
_entity_poly.type
_entity_poly.pdbx_seq_one_letter_code
_entity_poly.pdbx_strand_id
1 'polypeptide(L)'
;MKKIAALIPARGGSKGVPHKNIRKLCGYPLILYSIAACKFCKEIDDIFISTDDREIADIAEKYGAKVPFLRPKKYAGDNSTDYQYLKHFFSKIDVDEVALIRPTTPLRNPVLVGGFIEKYFKTKEQLTSLRSMHELSESPYKFFKINDKGYCEGFFEDYEGIKDYTNLPRQSFPKAYHPNGYIDIIKKETINTGHTYGDKIYPVVTGYVTEIDTLYELKIIENELKISGNLLIDLLQYDGKELIIA
;
A
#
# COMPACT_ATOMS: atom_id res chain seq x y z
N MET A 1 6.08 -20.30 -13.33
CA MET A 1 5.93 -19.50 -12.10
C MET A 1 4.46 -19.30 -11.82
N LYS A 2 4.01 -19.40 -10.54
CA LYS A 2 2.65 -19.01 -10.17
C LYS A 2 2.56 -17.48 -10.25
N LYS A 3 1.44 -16.97 -10.75
CA LYS A 3 1.19 -15.55 -10.91
C LYS A 3 -0.02 -15.13 -10.09
N ILE A 4 -0.11 -13.83 -9.79
CA ILE A 4 -1.18 -13.23 -8.99
C ILE A 4 -1.69 -11.97 -9.67
N ALA A 5 -2.98 -11.70 -9.53
CA ALA A 5 -3.55 -10.42 -9.95
C ALA A 5 -3.16 -9.30 -8.95
N ALA A 6 -2.80 -8.13 -9.46
CA ALA A 6 -2.63 -6.93 -8.64
C ALA A 6 -3.96 -6.15 -8.54
N LEU A 7 -4.25 -5.60 -7.37
CA LEU A 7 -5.32 -4.64 -7.15
C LEU A 7 -4.75 -3.31 -6.65
N ILE A 8 -5.01 -2.24 -7.37
CA ILE A 8 -4.60 -0.88 -7.02
C ILE A 8 -5.84 -0.09 -6.59
N PRO A 9 -6.01 0.22 -5.28
CA PRO A 9 -7.12 1.00 -4.80
C PRO A 9 -6.84 2.50 -4.99
N ALA A 10 -7.67 3.18 -5.79
CA ALA A 10 -7.49 4.59 -6.14
C ALA A 10 -8.83 5.34 -6.10
N ARG A 11 -9.28 5.74 -4.89
CA ARG A 11 -10.50 6.55 -4.78
C ARG A 11 -10.28 7.98 -5.28
N GLY A 12 -11.33 8.63 -5.79
CA GLY A 12 -11.30 10.02 -6.28
C GLY A 12 -11.13 11.04 -5.16
N GLY A 13 -11.83 10.84 -4.03
CA GLY A 13 -11.77 11.73 -2.88
C GLY A 13 -10.54 11.50 -2.00
N SER A 14 -9.61 12.47 -1.95
CA SER A 14 -8.45 12.46 -1.06
C SER A 14 -8.37 13.78 -0.31
N LYS A 15 -8.33 13.74 1.05
CA LYS A 15 -8.32 14.95 1.90
C LYS A 15 -6.94 15.60 2.01
N GLY A 16 -5.90 14.81 2.28
CA GLY A 16 -4.54 15.33 2.52
C GLY A 16 -3.91 15.91 1.26
N VAL A 17 -4.10 15.25 0.12
CA VAL A 17 -3.64 15.73 -1.19
C VAL A 17 -4.82 15.66 -2.16
N PRO A 18 -5.41 16.80 -2.60
CA PRO A 18 -6.50 16.79 -3.56
C PRO A 18 -6.12 16.06 -4.85
N HIS A 19 -7.05 15.21 -5.35
CA HIS A 19 -6.84 14.36 -6.53
C HIS A 19 -5.54 13.53 -6.47
N LYS A 20 -5.16 13.05 -5.28
CA LYS A 20 -3.87 12.41 -4.99
C LYS A 20 -3.44 11.40 -6.05
N ASN A 21 -4.34 10.48 -6.43
CA ASN A 21 -4.00 9.36 -7.32
C ASN A 21 -3.62 9.76 -8.75
N ILE A 22 -4.12 10.91 -9.23
CA ILE A 22 -3.80 11.46 -10.55
C ILE A 22 -2.93 12.72 -10.48
N ARG A 23 -2.57 13.16 -9.25
CA ARG A 23 -1.64 14.27 -9.08
C ARG A 23 -0.28 13.90 -9.66
N LYS A 24 0.34 14.85 -10.34
CA LYS A 24 1.65 14.64 -10.98
C LYS A 24 2.75 14.56 -9.92
N LEU A 25 3.51 13.48 -9.97
CA LEU A 25 4.79 13.28 -9.31
C LEU A 25 5.86 13.23 -10.41
N CYS A 26 6.78 14.18 -10.43
CA CYS A 26 7.78 14.33 -11.50
C CYS A 26 7.19 14.26 -12.92
N GLY A 27 6.03 14.92 -13.14
CA GLY A 27 5.36 14.99 -14.44
C GLY A 27 4.35 13.88 -14.73
N TYR A 28 4.32 12.78 -13.98
CA TYR A 28 3.48 11.60 -14.22
C TYR A 28 2.40 11.42 -13.14
N PRO A 29 1.18 10.98 -13.49
CA PRO A 29 0.15 10.65 -12.49
C PRO A 29 0.66 9.67 -11.44
N LEU A 30 0.37 9.93 -10.16
CA LEU A 30 0.87 9.09 -9.05
C LEU A 30 0.51 7.60 -9.22
N ILE A 31 -0.70 7.29 -9.67
CA ILE A 31 -1.15 5.91 -9.89
C ILE A 31 -0.26 5.16 -10.90
N LEU A 32 0.36 5.88 -11.83
CA LEU A 32 1.21 5.28 -12.87
C LEU A 32 2.41 4.54 -12.28
N TYR A 33 2.99 5.03 -11.19
CA TYR A 33 4.11 4.36 -10.51
C TYR A 33 3.73 2.98 -10.02
N SER A 34 2.52 2.82 -9.49
CA SER A 34 2.00 1.51 -9.06
C SER A 34 1.69 0.60 -10.27
N ILE A 35 1.11 1.16 -11.34
CA ILE A 35 0.87 0.40 -12.58
C ILE A 35 2.20 -0.06 -13.19
N ALA A 36 3.21 0.81 -13.24
CA ALA A 36 4.54 0.47 -13.74
C ALA A 36 5.19 -0.64 -12.91
N ALA A 37 5.17 -0.52 -11.59
CA ALA A 37 5.73 -1.55 -10.70
C ALA A 37 5.08 -2.92 -10.93
N CYS A 38 3.75 -2.95 -11.16
CA CYS A 38 3.03 -4.20 -11.50
C CYS A 38 3.41 -4.73 -12.88
N LYS A 39 3.51 -3.87 -13.90
CA LYS A 39 3.88 -4.29 -15.28
C LYS A 39 5.25 -4.93 -15.37
N PHE A 40 6.22 -4.44 -14.60
CA PHE A 40 7.60 -4.96 -14.58
C PHE A 40 7.81 -6.08 -13.57
N CYS A 41 6.80 -6.46 -12.79
CA CYS A 41 6.82 -7.61 -11.90
C CYS A 41 6.35 -8.87 -12.67
N LYS A 42 7.24 -9.82 -12.87
CA LYS A 42 6.96 -11.04 -13.66
C LYS A 42 5.93 -11.96 -13.00
N GLU A 43 5.73 -11.83 -11.72
CA GLU A 43 4.81 -12.60 -10.88
C GLU A 43 3.39 -12.02 -10.90
N ILE A 44 3.19 -10.86 -11.54
CA ILE A 44 1.88 -10.23 -11.73
C ILE A 44 1.44 -10.46 -13.19
N ASP A 45 0.20 -10.92 -13.38
CA ASP A 45 -0.38 -11.17 -14.71
C ASP A 45 -1.49 -10.18 -15.08
N ASP A 46 -2.31 -9.79 -14.12
CA ASP A 46 -3.40 -8.84 -14.31
C ASP A 46 -3.27 -7.65 -13.34
N ILE A 47 -3.61 -6.46 -13.82
CA ILE A 47 -3.59 -5.24 -13.03
C ILE A 47 -5.00 -4.66 -13.01
N PHE A 48 -5.66 -4.73 -11.85
CA PHE A 48 -6.98 -4.18 -11.64
C PHE A 48 -6.92 -2.87 -10.85
N ILE A 49 -7.75 -1.92 -11.24
CA ILE A 49 -7.95 -0.67 -10.49
C ILE A 49 -9.34 -0.70 -9.84
N SER A 50 -9.38 -0.42 -8.55
CA SER A 50 -10.64 -0.16 -7.86
C SER A 50 -10.76 1.35 -7.61
N THR A 51 -11.61 2.02 -8.38
CA THR A 51 -11.87 3.46 -8.29
C THR A 51 -13.36 3.77 -8.43
N ASP A 52 -13.82 4.86 -7.82
CA ASP A 52 -15.14 5.46 -7.98
C ASP A 52 -15.13 6.66 -8.94
N ASP A 53 -13.95 7.00 -9.47
CA ASP A 53 -13.69 8.19 -10.29
C ASP A 53 -13.40 7.78 -11.74
N ARG A 54 -14.14 8.37 -12.68
CA ARG A 54 -14.01 8.05 -14.10
C ARG A 54 -12.70 8.54 -14.70
N GLU A 55 -12.18 9.69 -14.27
CA GLU A 55 -10.92 10.23 -14.75
C GLU A 55 -9.74 9.32 -14.34
N ILE A 56 -9.75 8.83 -13.10
CA ILE A 56 -8.76 7.84 -12.64
C ILE A 56 -8.86 6.56 -13.47
N ALA A 57 -10.08 6.10 -13.77
CA ALA A 57 -10.30 4.90 -14.59
C ALA A 57 -9.72 5.08 -15.99
N ASP A 58 -10.06 6.18 -16.68
CA ASP A 58 -9.60 6.46 -18.04
C ASP A 58 -8.07 6.56 -18.13
N ILE A 59 -7.44 7.21 -17.15
CA ILE A 59 -5.98 7.26 -17.04
C ILE A 59 -5.42 5.85 -16.87
N ALA A 60 -5.95 5.06 -15.97
CA ALA A 60 -5.43 3.73 -15.69
C ALA A 60 -5.55 2.79 -16.90
N GLU A 61 -6.69 2.82 -17.59
CA GLU A 61 -6.94 2.04 -18.81
C GLU A 61 -5.97 2.41 -19.95
N LYS A 62 -5.69 3.71 -20.11
CA LYS A 62 -4.68 4.22 -21.07
C LYS A 62 -3.30 3.59 -20.85
N TYR A 63 -2.94 3.31 -19.60
CA TYR A 63 -1.68 2.68 -19.22
C TYR A 63 -1.78 1.15 -19.07
N GLY A 64 -2.87 0.54 -19.55
CA GLY A 64 -3.03 -0.91 -19.68
C GLY A 64 -3.44 -1.63 -18.41
N ALA A 65 -4.00 -0.94 -17.42
CA ALA A 65 -4.69 -1.56 -16.31
C ALA A 65 -6.16 -1.82 -16.65
N LYS A 66 -6.79 -2.76 -15.94
CA LYS A 66 -8.20 -3.13 -16.13
C LYS A 66 -9.08 -2.42 -15.10
N VAL A 67 -10.16 -1.76 -15.55
CA VAL A 67 -11.18 -1.16 -14.69
C VAL A 67 -12.55 -1.80 -14.99
N PRO A 68 -12.80 -3.03 -14.54
CA PRO A 68 -13.99 -3.78 -14.95
C PRO A 68 -15.30 -3.18 -14.42
N PHE A 69 -15.24 -2.31 -13.43
CA PHE A 69 -16.39 -1.60 -12.83
C PHE A 69 -15.91 -0.37 -12.06
N LEU A 70 -16.80 0.61 -11.91
CA LEU A 70 -16.58 1.67 -10.94
C LEU A 70 -16.99 1.22 -9.53
N ARG A 71 -16.15 1.52 -8.55
CA ARG A 71 -16.42 1.27 -7.13
C ARG A 71 -17.65 2.07 -6.69
N PRO A 72 -18.64 1.44 -6.04
CA PRO A 72 -19.76 2.20 -5.47
C PRO A 72 -19.27 3.26 -4.48
N LYS A 73 -19.84 4.48 -4.55
CA LYS A 73 -19.46 5.61 -3.69
C LYS A 73 -19.47 5.29 -2.20
N LYS A 74 -20.40 4.43 -1.74
CA LYS A 74 -20.45 3.95 -0.34
C LYS A 74 -19.18 3.21 0.13
N TYR A 75 -18.34 2.75 -0.79
CA TYR A 75 -17.04 2.08 -0.50
C TYR A 75 -15.83 2.97 -0.85
N ALA A 76 -16.06 4.25 -1.13
CA ALA A 76 -15.01 5.22 -1.49
C ALA A 76 -14.98 6.45 -0.57
N GLY A 77 -15.84 6.50 0.45
CA GLY A 77 -15.90 7.59 1.44
C GLY A 77 -14.69 7.55 2.41
N ASP A 78 -14.58 8.59 3.23
CA ASP A 78 -13.47 8.73 4.18
C ASP A 78 -13.42 7.63 5.25
N ASN A 79 -14.58 7.13 5.65
CA ASN A 79 -14.71 6.04 6.63
C ASN A 79 -14.75 4.66 5.97
N SER A 80 -14.56 4.57 4.65
CA SER A 80 -14.54 3.29 3.95
C SER A 80 -13.26 2.53 4.27
N THR A 81 -13.42 1.27 4.69
CA THR A 81 -12.32 0.39 5.03
C THR A 81 -11.83 -0.40 3.82
N ASP A 82 -10.60 -0.91 3.89
CA ASP A 82 -10.06 -1.83 2.88
C ASP A 82 -10.95 -3.07 2.70
N TYR A 83 -11.50 -3.60 3.78
CA TYR A 83 -12.41 -4.73 3.77
C TYR A 83 -13.60 -4.52 2.80
N GLN A 84 -14.20 -3.33 2.80
CA GLN A 84 -15.39 -3.05 2.00
C GLN A 84 -15.13 -3.10 0.49
N TYR A 85 -14.06 -2.44 0.02
CA TYR A 85 -13.75 -2.46 -1.41
C TYR A 85 -13.12 -3.79 -1.86
N LEU A 86 -12.39 -4.48 -0.99
CA LEU A 86 -11.88 -5.83 -1.26
C LEU A 86 -13.03 -6.84 -1.39
N LYS A 87 -13.98 -6.82 -0.45
CA LYS A 87 -15.18 -7.65 -0.54
C LYS A 87 -15.97 -7.39 -1.83
N HIS A 88 -16.13 -6.11 -2.19
CA HIS A 88 -16.77 -5.74 -3.45
C HIS A 88 -15.98 -6.28 -4.65
N PHE A 89 -14.66 -6.12 -4.67
CA PHE A 89 -13.79 -6.63 -5.73
C PHE A 89 -13.94 -8.14 -5.90
N PHE A 90 -13.76 -8.91 -4.84
CA PHE A 90 -13.88 -10.37 -4.88
C PHE A 90 -15.30 -10.87 -5.23
N SER A 91 -16.33 -10.04 -5.05
CA SER A 91 -17.69 -10.37 -5.51
C SER A 91 -17.89 -10.19 -7.02
N LYS A 92 -16.98 -9.51 -7.71
CA LYS A 92 -17.06 -9.20 -9.15
C LYS A 92 -16.01 -9.89 -9.99
N ILE A 93 -14.85 -10.19 -9.39
CA ILE A 93 -13.71 -10.79 -10.09
C ILE A 93 -13.42 -12.13 -9.43
N ASP A 94 -13.35 -13.17 -10.27
CA ASP A 94 -13.09 -14.53 -9.81
C ASP A 94 -11.60 -14.79 -9.73
N VAL A 95 -11.04 -14.43 -8.59
CA VAL A 95 -9.65 -14.69 -8.18
C VAL A 95 -9.64 -15.09 -6.72
N ASP A 96 -8.71 -15.94 -6.30
CA ASP A 96 -8.62 -16.42 -4.92
C ASP A 96 -7.81 -15.47 -4.02
N GLU A 97 -6.84 -14.78 -4.62
CA GLU A 97 -5.95 -13.86 -3.91
C GLU A 97 -5.55 -12.68 -4.80
N VAL A 98 -5.20 -11.56 -4.19
CA VAL A 98 -4.68 -10.37 -4.88
C VAL A 98 -3.48 -9.77 -4.17
N ALA A 99 -2.52 -9.27 -4.95
CA ALA A 99 -1.48 -8.36 -4.46
C ALA A 99 -2.06 -6.94 -4.43
N LEU A 100 -2.29 -6.40 -3.22
CA LEU A 100 -2.76 -5.05 -3.01
C LEU A 100 -1.58 -4.08 -3.08
N ILE A 101 -1.59 -3.18 -4.06
CA ILE A 101 -0.51 -2.24 -4.37
C ILE A 101 -1.03 -0.81 -4.22
N ARG A 102 -0.63 -0.11 -3.14
CA ARG A 102 -1.19 1.21 -2.81
C ARG A 102 -0.50 2.32 -3.59
N PRO A 103 -1.22 3.24 -4.27
CA PRO A 103 -0.60 4.38 -4.97
C PRO A 103 0.23 5.29 -4.06
N THR A 104 -0.09 5.35 -2.77
CA THR A 104 0.62 6.19 -1.79
C THR A 104 2.10 5.81 -1.60
N THR A 105 2.50 4.63 -2.05
CA THR A 105 3.89 4.16 -1.99
C THR A 105 4.44 4.03 -3.42
N PRO A 106 4.88 5.12 -4.07
CA PRO A 106 5.24 5.09 -5.49
C PRO A 106 6.58 4.41 -5.78
N LEU A 107 7.53 4.46 -4.85
CA LEU A 107 8.91 4.00 -5.08
C LEU A 107 9.04 2.49 -4.81
N ARG A 108 8.51 1.67 -5.72
CA ARG A 108 8.60 0.21 -5.64
C ARG A 108 9.63 -0.37 -6.58
N ASN A 109 10.37 -1.35 -6.09
CA ASN A 109 11.21 -2.20 -6.92
C ASN A 109 10.40 -3.44 -7.36
N PRO A 110 10.12 -3.62 -8.66
CA PRO A 110 9.36 -4.77 -9.17
C PRO A 110 9.96 -6.13 -8.81
N VAL A 111 11.28 -6.23 -8.76
CA VAL A 111 11.99 -7.48 -8.40
C VAL A 111 11.74 -7.83 -6.94
N LEU A 112 11.75 -6.83 -6.05
CA LEU A 112 11.45 -7.05 -4.63
C LEU A 112 9.99 -7.47 -4.43
N VAL A 113 9.06 -6.83 -5.15
CA VAL A 113 7.62 -7.22 -5.16
C VAL A 113 7.48 -8.68 -5.59
N GLY A 114 8.14 -9.08 -6.69
CA GLY A 114 8.14 -10.46 -7.16
C GLY A 114 8.66 -11.45 -6.14
N GLY A 115 9.77 -11.13 -5.47
CA GLY A 115 10.34 -11.96 -4.40
C GLY A 115 9.37 -12.17 -3.23
N PHE A 116 8.57 -11.17 -2.86
CA PHE A 116 7.54 -11.32 -1.83
C PHE A 116 6.37 -12.19 -2.29
N ILE A 117 5.95 -12.07 -3.56
CA ILE A 117 4.92 -12.93 -4.15
C ILE A 117 5.40 -14.39 -4.20
N GLU A 118 6.64 -14.65 -4.62
CA GLU A 118 7.20 -16.01 -4.59
C GLU A 118 7.24 -16.59 -3.18
N LYS A 119 7.64 -15.79 -2.19
CA LYS A 119 7.66 -16.18 -0.78
C LYS A 119 6.27 -16.53 -0.28
N TYR A 120 5.26 -15.73 -0.63
CA TYR A 120 3.86 -16.02 -0.33
C TYR A 120 3.44 -17.37 -0.89
N PHE A 121 3.68 -17.65 -2.16
CA PHE A 121 3.28 -18.93 -2.77
C PHE A 121 3.95 -20.16 -2.16
N LYS A 122 5.12 -20.00 -1.55
CA LYS A 122 5.81 -21.09 -0.83
C LYS A 122 5.18 -21.41 0.53
N THR A 123 4.46 -20.45 1.13
CA THR A 123 3.98 -20.54 2.52
C THR A 123 2.46 -20.33 2.65
N LYS A 124 1.75 -20.06 1.58
CA LYS A 124 0.35 -19.56 1.60
C LYS A 124 -0.65 -20.45 2.31
N GLU A 125 -0.42 -21.77 2.36
CA GLU A 125 -1.33 -22.73 3.03
C GLU A 125 -1.36 -22.54 4.56
N GLN A 126 -0.35 -21.89 5.13
CA GLN A 126 -0.21 -21.64 6.56
C GLN A 126 -0.61 -20.21 6.97
N LEU A 127 -0.98 -19.37 5.99
CA LEU A 127 -1.17 -17.93 6.17
C LEU A 127 -2.60 -17.52 5.86
N THR A 128 -3.07 -16.49 6.56
CA THR A 128 -4.32 -15.77 6.20
C THR A 128 -4.04 -14.59 5.25
N SER A 129 -2.85 -14.01 5.31
CA SER A 129 -2.39 -12.90 4.45
C SER A 129 -0.88 -12.72 4.52
N LEU A 130 -0.32 -11.88 3.63
CA LEU A 130 1.03 -11.33 3.73
C LEU A 130 0.93 -9.81 3.84
N ARG A 131 1.80 -9.18 4.63
CA ARG A 131 1.81 -7.72 4.79
C ARG A 131 3.22 -7.16 4.84
N SER A 132 3.48 -6.13 4.03
CA SER A 132 4.73 -5.39 4.07
C SER A 132 4.78 -4.40 5.21
N MET A 133 5.97 -4.25 5.78
CA MET A 133 6.23 -3.31 6.88
C MET A 133 7.70 -2.92 6.92
N HIS A 134 8.01 -1.82 7.59
CA HIS A 134 9.38 -1.45 7.95
C HIS A 134 9.53 -1.33 9.46
N GLU A 135 10.78 -1.53 9.95
CA GLU A 135 11.08 -1.37 11.38
C GLU A 135 10.98 0.10 11.76
N LEU A 136 10.27 0.39 12.84
CA LEU A 136 10.16 1.75 13.39
C LEU A 136 11.45 2.17 14.09
N SER A 137 11.86 3.42 13.87
CA SER A 137 12.93 4.07 14.63
C SER A 137 12.51 4.40 16.06
N GLU A 138 11.23 4.72 16.28
CA GLU A 138 10.65 4.98 17.59
C GLU A 138 9.89 3.77 18.11
N SER A 139 9.93 3.55 19.43
CA SER A 139 9.13 2.52 20.06
C SER A 139 7.72 3.05 20.37
N PRO A 140 6.62 2.33 20.01
CA PRO A 140 5.25 2.69 20.38
C PRO A 140 5.05 2.80 21.90
N TYR A 141 5.87 2.12 22.68
CA TYR A 141 5.85 2.22 24.16
C TYR A 141 6.30 3.61 24.68
N LYS A 142 6.88 4.43 23.83
CA LYS A 142 7.29 5.81 24.18
C LYS A 142 6.30 6.87 23.68
N PHE A 143 5.17 6.48 23.12
CA PHE A 143 4.15 7.39 22.64
C PHE A 143 3.18 7.79 23.76
N PHE A 144 2.63 9.00 23.62
CA PHE A 144 1.69 9.58 24.56
C PHE A 144 0.36 9.88 23.84
N LYS A 145 -0.71 9.80 24.60
CA LYS A 145 -2.00 10.42 24.26
C LYS A 145 -2.24 11.59 25.21
N ILE A 146 -3.09 12.52 24.81
CA ILE A 146 -3.56 13.62 25.66
C ILE A 146 -4.94 13.25 26.17
N ASN A 147 -5.10 13.21 27.50
CA ASN A 147 -6.39 12.90 28.13
C ASN A 147 -7.32 14.13 28.15
N ASP A 148 -8.59 13.92 28.57
CA ASP A 148 -9.62 14.97 28.59
C ASP A 148 -9.27 16.16 29.50
N LYS A 149 -8.32 16.00 30.42
CA LYS A 149 -7.82 17.06 31.33
C LYS A 149 -6.62 17.82 30.73
N GLY A 150 -6.16 17.46 29.52
CA GLY A 150 -5.04 18.09 28.83
C GLY A 150 -3.66 17.59 29.28
N TYR A 151 -3.57 16.49 30.02
CA TYR A 151 -2.28 15.90 30.44
C TYR A 151 -1.86 14.78 29.51
N CYS A 152 -0.53 14.63 29.32
CA CYS A 152 0.05 13.49 28.63
C CYS A 152 -0.02 12.23 29.47
N GLU A 153 -0.42 11.14 28.88
CA GLU A 153 -0.37 9.80 29.47
C GLU A 153 0.09 8.77 28.44
N GLY A 154 0.86 7.76 28.86
CA GLY A 154 1.30 6.67 27.99
C GLY A 154 0.11 5.84 27.48
N PHE A 155 0.30 5.13 26.35
CA PHE A 155 -0.75 4.27 25.79
C PHE A 155 -1.01 3.02 26.64
N PHE A 156 -0.03 2.60 27.44
CA PHE A 156 -0.12 1.42 28.30
C PHE A 156 -0.09 1.85 29.76
N GLU A 157 -0.63 1.03 30.65
CA GLU A 157 -0.61 1.30 32.09
C GLU A 157 0.81 1.14 32.66
N ASP A 158 1.51 0.10 32.24
CA ASP A 158 2.91 -0.18 32.58
C ASP A 158 3.58 -1.01 31.46
N TYR A 159 4.86 -1.25 31.61
CA TYR A 159 5.63 -2.21 30.85
C TYR A 159 6.44 -3.10 31.81
N GLU A 160 6.11 -4.37 31.88
CA GLU A 160 6.72 -5.34 32.82
C GLU A 160 6.66 -4.88 34.28
N GLY A 161 5.56 -4.23 34.69
CA GLY A 161 5.34 -3.68 36.03
C GLY A 161 6.00 -2.31 36.29
N ILE A 162 6.68 -1.73 35.30
CA ILE A 162 7.32 -0.41 35.40
C ILE A 162 6.34 0.66 34.89
N LYS A 163 5.78 1.47 35.81
CA LYS A 163 4.82 2.54 35.47
C LYS A 163 5.46 3.69 34.68
N ASP A 164 6.72 4.02 34.97
CA ASP A 164 7.47 5.10 34.27
C ASP A 164 8.20 4.56 33.01
N TYR A 165 7.61 3.57 32.33
CA TYR A 165 8.20 2.86 31.20
C TYR A 165 8.56 3.79 30.03
N THR A 166 7.84 4.89 29.83
CA THR A 166 8.10 5.81 28.70
C THR A 166 9.49 6.43 28.73
N ASN A 167 10.16 6.45 29.92
CA ASN A 167 11.53 6.93 30.12
C ASN A 167 12.61 5.83 29.98
N LEU A 168 12.22 4.57 29.85
CA LEU A 168 13.18 3.49 29.63
C LEU A 168 13.96 3.67 28.32
N PRO A 169 15.22 3.19 28.24
CA PRO A 169 15.96 3.16 27.01
C PRO A 169 15.20 2.42 25.89
N ARG A 170 15.30 2.88 24.65
CA ARG A 170 14.62 2.25 23.49
C ARG A 170 14.86 0.73 23.40
N GLN A 171 16.09 0.32 23.73
CA GLN A 171 16.51 -1.08 23.67
C GLN A 171 15.80 -2.00 24.67
N SER A 172 15.12 -1.44 25.67
CA SER A 172 14.30 -2.19 26.63
C SER A 172 13.02 -2.74 26.00
N PHE A 173 12.59 -2.21 24.85
CA PHE A 173 11.36 -2.58 24.20
C PHE A 173 11.59 -3.51 23.01
N PRO A 174 10.61 -4.37 22.68
CA PRO A 174 10.68 -5.15 21.47
C PRO A 174 10.70 -4.27 20.22
N LYS A 175 11.25 -4.78 19.14
CA LYS A 175 11.17 -4.13 17.83
C LYS A 175 9.71 -3.98 17.42
N ALA A 176 9.38 -2.82 16.88
CA ALA A 176 8.05 -2.54 16.35
C ALA A 176 8.13 -2.27 14.83
N TYR A 177 7.06 -2.59 14.14
CA TYR A 177 7.00 -2.48 12.69
C TYR A 177 5.75 -1.70 12.27
N HIS A 178 5.92 -0.81 11.29
CA HIS A 178 4.84 -0.06 10.68
C HIS A 178 4.48 -0.66 9.32
N PRO A 179 3.21 -1.04 9.08
CA PRO A 179 2.75 -1.40 7.74
C PRO A 179 2.92 -0.22 6.79
N ASN A 180 3.50 -0.46 5.61
CA ASN A 180 3.96 0.63 4.73
C ASN A 180 3.35 0.61 3.32
N GLY A 181 2.31 -0.19 3.10
CA GLY A 181 1.58 -0.20 1.83
C GLY A 181 2.41 -0.61 0.61
N TYR A 182 3.62 -1.15 0.80
CA TYR A 182 4.47 -1.57 -0.31
C TYR A 182 3.85 -2.72 -1.09
N ILE A 183 3.43 -3.77 -0.38
CA ILE A 183 2.60 -4.86 -0.89
C ILE A 183 1.88 -5.53 0.27
N ASP A 184 0.58 -5.79 0.10
CA ASP A 184 -0.15 -6.76 0.93
C ASP A 184 -0.70 -7.86 0.02
N ILE A 185 -0.75 -9.11 0.45
CA ILE A 185 -1.46 -10.17 -0.29
C ILE A 185 -2.66 -10.60 0.53
N ILE A 186 -3.83 -10.46 -0.08
CA ILE A 186 -5.12 -10.70 0.55
C ILE A 186 -5.81 -11.88 -0.12
N LYS A 187 -6.30 -12.81 0.68
CA LYS A 187 -7.06 -13.96 0.22
C LYS A 187 -8.57 -13.68 0.26
N LYS A 188 -9.28 -14.13 -0.75
CA LYS A 188 -10.76 -14.12 -0.80
C LYS A 188 -11.37 -14.86 0.39
N GLU A 189 -10.79 -16.00 0.78
CA GLU A 189 -11.25 -16.77 1.95
C GLU A 189 -11.16 -15.96 3.25
N THR A 190 -10.07 -15.19 3.47
CA THR A 190 -9.92 -14.34 4.64
C THR A 190 -10.98 -13.23 4.66
N ILE A 191 -11.27 -12.60 3.52
CA ILE A 191 -12.35 -11.63 3.39
C ILE A 191 -13.71 -12.26 3.73
N ASN A 192 -13.95 -13.51 3.34
CA ASN A 192 -15.20 -14.22 3.61
C ASN A 192 -15.41 -14.50 5.11
N THR A 193 -14.35 -14.58 5.92
CA THR A 193 -14.47 -14.68 7.38
C THR A 193 -14.81 -13.36 8.08
N GLY A 194 -14.87 -12.24 7.36
CA GLY A 194 -15.14 -10.91 7.92
C GLY A 194 -13.88 -10.10 8.25
N HIS A 195 -12.70 -10.62 7.95
CA HIS A 195 -11.42 -9.97 8.25
C HIS A 195 -10.67 -9.55 6.98
N THR A 196 -9.88 -8.47 7.05
CA THR A 196 -9.01 -8.06 5.93
C THR A 196 -7.74 -8.89 5.87
N TYR A 197 -7.12 -9.14 7.02
CA TYR A 197 -5.82 -9.82 7.10
C TYR A 197 -5.87 -11.17 7.80
N GLY A 198 -6.85 -11.39 8.71
CA GLY A 198 -6.94 -12.59 9.57
C GLY A 198 -5.90 -12.60 10.68
N ASP A 199 -5.60 -13.77 11.21
CA ASP A 199 -4.77 -13.99 12.41
C ASP A 199 -3.35 -14.51 12.13
N LYS A 200 -3.09 -15.03 10.91
CA LYS A 200 -1.78 -15.54 10.50
C LYS A 200 -1.19 -14.67 9.39
N ILE A 201 -0.84 -13.44 9.75
CA ILE A 201 -0.27 -12.45 8.85
C ILE A 201 1.23 -12.71 8.71
N TYR A 202 1.69 -13.00 7.49
CA TYR A 202 3.12 -13.17 7.22
C TYR A 202 3.79 -11.80 7.01
N PRO A 203 4.76 -11.40 7.85
CA PRO A 203 5.44 -10.12 7.66
C PRO A 203 6.52 -10.22 6.58
N VAL A 204 6.57 -9.23 5.68
CA VAL A 204 7.74 -8.98 4.84
C VAL A 204 8.31 -7.61 5.18
N VAL A 205 9.57 -7.61 5.60
CA VAL A 205 10.23 -6.39 6.07
C VAL A 205 10.98 -5.76 4.91
N THR A 206 10.69 -4.48 4.65
CA THR A 206 11.42 -3.62 3.69
C THR A 206 12.34 -2.67 4.44
N GLY A 207 13.17 -1.92 3.72
CA GLY A 207 13.72 -0.66 4.22
C GLY A 207 12.59 0.35 4.52
N TYR A 208 12.96 1.52 5.04
CA TYR A 208 12.02 2.62 5.24
C TYR A 208 11.37 2.99 3.90
N VAL A 209 10.07 3.23 3.93
CA VAL A 209 9.27 3.59 2.76
C VAL A 209 8.49 4.85 3.08
N THR A 210 8.66 5.89 2.27
CA THR A 210 7.86 7.12 2.38
C THR A 210 6.50 6.90 1.71
N GLU A 211 5.43 7.13 2.47
CA GLU A 211 4.05 7.14 1.95
C GLU A 211 3.62 8.59 1.69
N ILE A 212 2.83 8.82 0.64
CA ILE A 212 2.31 10.14 0.30
C ILE A 212 0.93 10.31 0.91
N ASP A 213 0.85 11.03 2.02
CA ASP A 213 -0.41 11.46 2.64
C ASP A 213 -0.57 12.98 2.68
N THR A 214 0.53 13.70 2.56
CA THR A 214 0.58 15.16 2.56
C THR A 214 1.36 15.70 1.35
N LEU A 215 1.22 17.01 1.09
CA LEU A 215 2.03 17.71 0.07
C LEU A 215 3.52 17.75 0.44
N TYR A 216 3.84 17.63 1.71
CA TYR A 216 5.23 17.60 2.18
C TYR A 216 5.92 16.30 1.76
N GLU A 217 5.29 15.16 1.99
CA GLU A 217 5.81 13.85 1.57
C GLU A 217 5.91 13.73 0.05
N LEU A 218 4.95 14.30 -0.68
CA LEU A 218 5.04 14.39 -2.14
C LEU A 218 6.33 15.08 -2.59
N LYS A 219 6.69 16.21 -1.95
CA LYS A 219 7.93 16.93 -2.24
C LYS A 219 9.20 16.17 -1.86
N ILE A 220 9.15 15.42 -0.75
CA ILE A 220 10.27 14.55 -0.35
C ILE A 220 10.54 13.53 -1.46
N ILE A 221 9.50 12.83 -1.91
CA ILE A 221 9.63 11.82 -2.97
C ILE A 221 10.05 12.45 -4.32
N GLU A 222 9.54 13.64 -4.66
CA GLU A 222 10.01 14.35 -5.85
C GLU A 222 11.52 14.63 -5.81
N ASN A 223 12.05 15.02 -4.66
CA ASN A 223 13.48 15.26 -4.48
C ASN A 223 14.28 13.95 -4.52
N GLU A 224 13.77 12.89 -3.91
CA GLU A 224 14.39 11.56 -3.98
C GLU A 224 14.49 11.07 -5.43
N LEU A 225 13.41 11.18 -6.20
CA LEU A 225 13.40 10.81 -7.63
C LEU A 225 14.35 11.65 -8.49
N LYS A 226 14.54 12.94 -8.17
CA LYS A 226 15.51 13.79 -8.86
C LYS A 226 16.96 13.37 -8.60
N ILE A 227 17.24 12.82 -7.44
CA ILE A 227 18.59 12.37 -7.03
C ILE A 227 18.86 10.95 -7.55
N SER A 228 17.92 10.01 -7.35
CA SER A 228 18.09 8.59 -7.65
C SER A 228 17.68 8.19 -9.06
N GLY A 229 17.05 9.09 -9.82
CA GLY A 229 16.41 8.78 -11.10
C GLY A 229 15.02 8.16 -10.94
N ASN A 230 14.30 8.05 -12.03
CA ASN A 230 12.94 7.52 -12.07
C ASN A 230 12.89 6.17 -12.82
N LEU A 231 13.55 5.16 -12.27
CA LEU A 231 13.73 3.85 -12.91
C LEU A 231 12.41 3.25 -13.46
N LEU A 232 11.31 3.36 -12.71
CA LEU A 232 10.02 2.81 -13.15
C LEU A 232 9.48 3.52 -14.40
N ILE A 233 9.66 4.82 -14.50
CA ILE A 233 9.21 5.60 -15.64
C ILE A 233 10.18 5.42 -16.81
N ASP A 234 11.47 5.39 -16.55
CA ASP A 234 12.50 5.15 -17.57
C ASP A 234 12.29 3.77 -18.24
N LEU A 235 11.94 2.75 -17.46
CA LEU A 235 11.58 1.42 -17.96
C LEU A 235 10.33 1.46 -18.85
N LEU A 236 9.29 2.22 -18.46
CA LEU A 236 8.08 2.36 -19.28
C LEU A 236 8.35 3.05 -20.62
N GLN A 237 9.30 3.97 -20.67
CA GLN A 237 9.73 4.64 -21.91
C GLN A 237 10.55 3.71 -22.81
N TYR A 238 11.32 2.79 -22.22
CA TYR A 238 12.21 1.89 -22.93
C TYR A 238 11.48 0.71 -23.59
N ASP A 239 10.30 0.32 -23.13
CA ASP A 239 9.55 -0.84 -23.65
C ASP A 239 8.94 -0.59 -25.07
N GLY A 240 9.48 0.41 -25.81
CA GLY A 240 9.20 0.64 -27.25
C GLY A 240 7.75 0.98 -27.59
N LYS A 241 6.88 1.05 -26.62
CA LYS A 241 5.55 1.64 -26.73
C LYS A 241 5.69 3.06 -26.17
N GLU A 242 5.77 4.02 -27.10
CA GLU A 242 5.61 5.44 -26.73
C GLU A 242 4.49 5.54 -25.70
N LEU A 243 4.87 5.81 -24.46
CA LEU A 243 3.96 6.42 -23.51
C LEU A 243 3.61 7.77 -24.15
N ILE A 244 2.54 7.78 -24.94
CA ILE A 244 2.02 9.02 -25.50
C ILE A 244 1.61 9.86 -24.30
N ILE A 245 2.55 10.70 -23.87
CA ILE A 245 2.33 11.75 -22.91
C ILE A 245 1.80 12.90 -23.73
N ALA A 246 0.48 13.02 -23.77
CA ALA A 246 -0.18 14.24 -24.23
C ALA A 246 -0.32 15.19 -23.05
#